data_5c5f18329e498bf71976a1f3c1ce374e
#
_entry.id   5c5f18329e498bf71976a1f3c1ce374e
#
_cell.length_a   1.000
_cell.length_b   1.000
_cell.length_c   1.000
_cell.angle_alpha   90.00
_cell.angle_beta   90.00
_cell.angle_gamma   90.00
#
_symmetry.space_group_name_H-M   'P 1'
#
loop_
_entity.id
_entity.type
_entity.pdbx_description
1 polymer ?
#
loop_
_entity_poly.entity_id
_entity_poly.type
_entity_poly.pdbx_seq_one_letter_code
_entity_poly.pdbx_strand_id
1 'polypeptide(L)'
;GGFSIVYLARDETGTPYAIKEYLPSSLALRSEGVEVRIDDPEHLSTFRHGLKCFFEEGRALALISHPNVVRVENFFRANETCYMVMQYVRGRTLQFHIQRNRAEFTETFIRRIFMHLMNGLREVHANKLLHLDIKPANIYLAMDGRPVLLDFGAARITLSDEPMKLKPMYTAGFAAPEQYKFE
;
A
#
# COMPACT_ATOMS: atom_id res chain seq x y z
N GLY A 1 -10.36 1.35 -2.11
CA GLY A 1 -9.47 2.47 -1.93
C GLY A 1 -9.50 3.39 -3.14
N GLY A 2 -9.79 4.69 -2.96
CA GLY A 2 -10.04 5.64 -4.05
C GLY A 2 -8.80 6.21 -4.77
N PHE A 3 -7.58 5.66 -4.56
CA PHE A 3 -6.34 6.24 -5.09
C PHE A 3 -5.53 5.33 -6.01
N SER A 4 -5.86 4.04 -6.05
CA SER A 4 -5.12 3.08 -6.87
C SER A 4 -5.99 1.90 -7.26
N ILE A 5 -5.64 1.26 -8.36
CA ILE A 5 -6.18 -0.01 -8.81
C ILE A 5 -5.08 -1.06 -8.70
N VAL A 6 -5.45 -2.28 -8.30
CA VAL A 6 -4.52 -3.41 -8.24
C VAL A 6 -4.96 -4.48 -9.23
N TYR A 7 -4.04 -4.86 -10.11
CA TYR A 7 -4.23 -5.89 -11.13
C TYR A 7 -3.46 -7.15 -10.76
N LEU A 8 -3.99 -8.30 -11.11
CA LEU A 8 -3.24 -9.55 -11.16
C LEU A 8 -2.67 -9.69 -12.58
N ALA A 9 -1.35 -9.77 -12.69
CA ALA A 9 -0.63 -9.99 -13.94
C ALA A 9 0.22 -11.26 -13.87
N ARG A 10 0.66 -11.74 -15.03
CA ARG A 10 1.64 -12.84 -15.14
C ARG A 10 2.71 -12.42 -16.13
N ASP A 11 3.94 -12.81 -15.83
CA ASP A 11 5.04 -12.68 -16.79
C ASP A 11 5.01 -13.79 -17.86
N GLU A 12 5.97 -13.77 -18.76
CA GLU A 12 6.11 -14.76 -19.86
C GLU A 12 6.31 -16.19 -19.34
N THR A 13 6.81 -16.36 -18.11
CA THR A 13 6.98 -17.67 -17.46
C THR A 13 5.71 -18.13 -16.73
N GLY A 14 4.67 -17.29 -16.66
CA GLY A 14 3.44 -17.55 -15.93
C GLY A 14 3.49 -17.18 -14.44
N THR A 15 4.60 -16.58 -13.97
CA THR A 15 4.75 -16.13 -12.58
C THR A 15 3.77 -14.98 -12.28
N PRO A 16 2.95 -15.09 -11.21
CA PRO A 16 1.96 -14.06 -10.88
C PRO A 16 2.60 -12.88 -10.14
N TYR A 17 2.13 -11.68 -10.50
CA TYR A 17 2.46 -10.41 -9.84
C TYR A 17 1.20 -9.62 -9.53
N ALA A 18 1.26 -8.78 -8.50
CA ALA A 18 0.27 -7.74 -8.24
C ALA A 18 0.83 -6.41 -8.76
N ILE A 19 0.10 -5.76 -9.67
CA ILE A 19 0.50 -4.45 -10.21
C ILE A 19 -0.44 -3.40 -9.66
N LYS A 20 0.09 -2.46 -8.88
CA LYS A 20 -0.63 -1.33 -8.33
C LYS A 20 -0.44 -0.11 -9.22
N GLU A 21 -1.52 0.43 -9.74
CA GLU A 21 -1.56 1.63 -10.57
C GLU A 21 -2.02 2.83 -9.75
N TYR A 22 -1.32 3.95 -9.87
CA TYR A 22 -1.78 5.22 -9.31
C TYR A 22 -2.91 5.79 -10.19
N LEU A 23 -4.14 5.71 -9.70
CA LEU A 23 -5.32 6.25 -10.39
C LEU A 23 -6.33 6.77 -9.34
N PRO A 24 -6.12 7.98 -8.81
CA PRO A 24 -7.06 8.59 -7.87
C PRO A 24 -8.35 9.00 -8.58
N SER A 25 -9.43 8.26 -8.32
CA SER A 25 -10.72 8.45 -8.97
C SER A 25 -11.35 9.84 -8.77
N SER A 26 -10.90 10.57 -7.75
CA SER A 26 -11.32 11.95 -7.47
C SER A 26 -10.58 13.00 -8.30
N LEU A 27 -9.46 12.65 -8.94
CA LEU A 27 -8.57 13.59 -9.65
C LEU A 27 -8.36 13.24 -11.10
N ALA A 28 -8.53 11.97 -11.47
CA ALA A 28 -8.15 11.46 -12.78
C ALA A 28 -9.13 10.37 -13.26
N LEU A 29 -9.31 10.28 -14.55
CA LEU A 29 -10.18 9.32 -15.22
C LEU A 29 -9.43 8.61 -16.34
N ARG A 30 -9.92 7.42 -16.69
CA ARG A 30 -9.57 6.72 -17.91
C ARG A 30 -10.88 6.47 -18.66
N SER A 31 -11.18 7.26 -19.68
CA SER A 31 -12.44 7.16 -20.42
C SER A 31 -12.32 6.23 -21.62
N GLU A 32 -11.36 6.48 -22.50
CA GLU A 32 -11.08 5.68 -23.68
C GLU A 32 -9.56 5.48 -23.82
N GLY A 33 -9.14 4.23 -24.03
CA GLY A 33 -7.73 3.88 -24.14
C GLY A 33 -7.05 3.57 -22.80
N VAL A 34 -5.71 3.61 -22.78
CA VAL A 34 -4.88 3.22 -21.63
C VAL A 34 -4.35 4.40 -20.82
N GLU A 35 -4.36 5.60 -21.40
CA GLU A 35 -3.81 6.80 -20.78
C GLU A 35 -4.74 7.37 -19.71
N VAL A 36 -4.14 7.82 -18.61
CA VAL A 36 -4.84 8.55 -17.56
C VAL A 36 -4.97 10.02 -17.96
N ARG A 37 -6.17 10.59 -17.82
CA ARG A 37 -6.47 11.98 -18.11
C ARG A 37 -6.96 12.71 -16.88
N ILE A 38 -6.63 14.00 -16.82
CA ILE A 38 -7.06 14.92 -15.77
C ILE A 38 -7.87 16.00 -16.48
N ASP A 39 -9.18 15.96 -16.30
CA ASP A 39 -10.09 16.87 -17.00
C ASP A 39 -10.09 18.27 -16.39
N ASP A 40 -9.80 18.38 -15.10
CA ASP A 40 -9.75 19.66 -14.38
C ASP A 40 -8.30 20.12 -14.16
N PRO A 41 -7.91 21.27 -14.76
CA PRO A 41 -6.58 21.84 -14.55
C PRO A 41 -6.22 22.12 -13.09
N GLU A 42 -7.20 22.38 -12.20
CA GLU A 42 -6.98 22.61 -10.78
C GLU A 42 -6.49 21.33 -10.08
N HIS A 43 -6.89 20.17 -10.59
CA HIS A 43 -6.46 18.87 -10.06
C HIS A 43 -5.05 18.44 -10.50
N LEU A 44 -4.51 19.07 -11.55
CA LEU A 44 -3.24 18.68 -12.16
C LEU A 44 -2.06 18.75 -11.17
N SER A 45 -1.99 19.81 -10.37
CA SER A 45 -0.92 19.98 -9.39
C SER A 45 -0.98 18.91 -8.29
N THR A 46 -2.19 18.62 -7.80
CA THR A 46 -2.46 17.61 -6.77
C THR A 46 -2.17 16.22 -7.29
N PHE A 47 -2.58 15.92 -8.53
CA PHE A 47 -2.28 14.64 -9.20
C PHE A 47 -0.78 14.42 -9.35
N ARG A 48 -0.04 15.41 -9.87
CA ARG A 48 1.42 15.33 -10.04
C ARG A 48 2.15 15.15 -8.72
N HIS A 49 1.71 15.84 -7.68
CA HIS A 49 2.27 15.65 -6.34
C HIS A 49 2.04 14.23 -5.83
N GLY A 50 0.81 13.70 -5.92
CA GLY A 50 0.50 12.34 -5.53
C GLY A 50 1.24 11.28 -6.37
N LEU A 51 1.43 11.53 -7.66
CA LEU A 51 2.23 10.69 -8.55
C LEU A 51 3.70 10.60 -8.09
N LYS A 52 4.29 11.75 -7.73
CA LYS A 52 5.64 11.81 -7.15
C LYS A 52 5.72 11.02 -5.85
N CYS A 53 4.76 11.23 -4.93
CA CYS A 53 4.72 10.49 -3.66
C CYS A 53 4.61 8.98 -3.87
N PHE A 54 3.74 8.54 -4.79
CA PHE A 54 3.57 7.12 -5.13
C PHE A 54 4.87 6.51 -5.69
N PHE A 55 5.59 7.25 -6.53
CA PHE A 55 6.85 6.80 -7.10
C PHE A 55 7.95 6.71 -6.04
N GLU A 56 8.06 7.70 -5.16
CA GLU A 56 9.02 7.70 -4.04
C GLU A 56 8.72 6.60 -3.03
N GLU A 57 7.45 6.33 -2.73
CA GLU A 57 7.01 5.18 -1.94
C GLU A 57 7.51 3.87 -2.55
N GLY A 58 7.29 3.67 -3.86
CA GLY A 58 7.76 2.50 -4.58
C GLY A 58 9.27 2.30 -4.49
N ARG A 59 10.04 3.40 -4.60
CA ARG A 59 11.50 3.38 -4.41
C ARG A 59 11.90 2.94 -3.01
N ALA A 60 11.26 3.49 -1.99
CA ALA A 60 11.57 3.14 -0.60
C ALA A 60 11.23 1.68 -0.30
N LEU A 61 10.06 1.21 -0.75
CA LEU A 61 9.64 -0.18 -0.59
C LEU A 61 10.53 -1.17 -1.35
N ALA A 62 11.06 -0.79 -2.51
CA ALA A 62 11.97 -1.65 -3.29
C ALA A 62 13.28 -1.96 -2.56
N LEU A 63 13.68 -1.12 -1.59
CA LEU A 63 14.85 -1.34 -0.74
C LEU A 63 14.58 -2.34 0.39
N ILE A 64 13.31 -2.60 0.72
CA ILE A 64 12.92 -3.46 1.82
C ILE A 64 12.82 -4.91 1.35
N SER A 65 13.61 -5.78 1.99
CA SER A 65 13.55 -7.22 1.78
C SER A 65 13.29 -7.90 3.12
N HIS A 66 12.01 -8.15 3.42
CA HIS A 66 11.59 -8.79 4.67
C HIS A 66 10.40 -9.72 4.43
N PRO A 67 10.35 -10.93 5.02
CA PRO A 67 9.28 -11.90 4.77
C PRO A 67 7.88 -11.42 5.17
N ASN A 68 7.78 -10.46 6.08
CA ASN A 68 6.50 -9.92 6.54
C ASN A 68 6.12 -8.55 5.92
N VAL A 69 6.84 -8.12 4.90
CA VAL A 69 6.54 -6.92 4.11
C VAL A 69 6.42 -7.31 2.65
N VAL A 70 5.43 -6.78 1.95
CA VAL A 70 5.29 -7.04 0.51
C VAL A 70 6.54 -6.63 -0.24
N ARG A 71 7.04 -7.52 -1.11
CA ARG A 71 8.20 -7.24 -1.93
C ARG A 71 7.80 -6.44 -3.15
N VAL A 72 8.42 -5.29 -3.35
CA VAL A 72 8.35 -4.53 -4.60
C VAL A 72 9.48 -5.01 -5.51
N GLU A 73 9.13 -5.52 -6.68
CA GLU A 73 10.07 -6.05 -7.68
C GLU A 73 10.49 -4.99 -8.67
N ASN A 74 9.54 -4.11 -9.05
CA ASN A 74 9.78 -3.06 -10.03
C ASN A 74 8.77 -1.92 -9.84
N PHE A 75 9.11 -0.75 -10.36
CA PHE A 75 8.19 0.39 -10.50
C PHE A 75 8.56 1.18 -11.76
N PHE A 76 7.56 1.65 -12.49
CA PHE A 76 7.77 2.34 -13.76
C PHE A 76 6.66 3.36 -14.05
N ARG A 77 6.93 4.23 -15.02
CA ARG A 77 5.95 5.18 -15.57
C ARG A 77 5.47 4.71 -16.92
N ALA A 78 4.17 4.74 -17.13
CA ALA A 78 3.50 4.53 -18.41
C ALA A 78 2.10 5.14 -18.36
N ASN A 79 1.46 5.35 -19.53
CA ASN A 79 0.07 5.77 -19.62
C ASN A 79 -0.28 7.03 -18.78
N GLU A 80 0.65 7.98 -18.72
CA GLU A 80 0.57 9.22 -17.91
C GLU A 80 0.40 8.98 -16.40
N THR A 81 0.78 7.79 -15.91
CA THR A 81 0.73 7.42 -14.49
C THR A 81 1.95 6.57 -14.07
N CYS A 82 1.91 6.03 -12.86
CA CYS A 82 2.92 5.16 -12.29
C CYS A 82 2.35 3.80 -11.89
N TYR A 83 3.20 2.80 -12.02
CA TYR A 83 2.91 1.42 -11.67
C TYR A 83 3.96 0.88 -10.70
N MET A 84 3.51 0.11 -9.72
CA MET A 84 4.35 -0.61 -8.78
C MET A 84 4.08 -2.11 -8.94
N VAL A 85 5.10 -2.86 -9.32
CA VAL A 85 5.04 -4.32 -9.48
C VAL A 85 5.46 -4.98 -8.19
N MET A 86 4.58 -5.74 -7.60
CA MET A 86 4.78 -6.41 -6.32
C MET A 86 4.70 -7.92 -6.49
N GLN A 87 5.43 -8.64 -5.66
CA GLN A 87 5.27 -10.07 -5.53
C GLN A 87 3.82 -10.40 -5.16
N TYR A 88 3.22 -11.35 -5.88
CA TYR A 88 1.89 -11.82 -5.57
C TYR A 88 1.91 -12.72 -4.32
N VAL A 89 1.17 -12.32 -3.29
CA VAL A 89 1.00 -13.12 -2.07
C VAL A 89 -0.29 -13.91 -2.17
N ARG A 90 -0.16 -15.24 -2.30
CA ARG A 90 -1.33 -16.13 -2.29
C ARG A 90 -1.84 -16.29 -0.86
N GLY A 91 -3.06 -15.86 -0.60
CA GLY A 91 -3.65 -15.89 0.74
C GLY A 91 -4.94 -15.06 0.83
N ARG A 92 -5.29 -14.65 2.04
CA ARG A 92 -6.44 -13.80 2.32
C ARG A 92 -6.07 -12.76 3.38
N THR A 93 -6.84 -11.66 3.42
CA THR A 93 -6.64 -10.63 4.44
C THR A 93 -6.97 -11.16 5.84
N LEU A 94 -6.31 -10.61 6.86
CA LEU A 94 -6.67 -10.86 8.26
C LEU A 94 -8.15 -10.51 8.52
N GLN A 95 -8.66 -9.45 7.89
CA GLN A 95 -10.08 -9.06 7.94
C GLN A 95 -11.01 -10.20 7.48
N PHE A 96 -10.67 -10.87 6.38
CA PHE A 96 -11.43 -12.01 5.87
C PHE A 96 -11.48 -13.16 6.90
N HIS A 97 -10.35 -13.46 7.54
CA HIS A 97 -10.27 -14.51 8.57
C HIS A 97 -11.08 -14.15 9.81
N ILE A 98 -10.99 -12.90 10.29
CA ILE A 98 -11.77 -12.40 11.43
C ILE A 98 -13.27 -12.57 11.19
N GLN A 99 -13.73 -12.27 9.98
CA GLN A 99 -15.16 -12.38 9.63
C GLN A 99 -15.65 -13.82 9.55
N ARG A 100 -14.79 -14.77 9.15
CA ARG A 100 -15.18 -16.17 8.95
C ARG A 100 -14.92 -17.08 10.13
N ASN A 101 -13.82 -16.89 10.84
CA ASN A 101 -13.33 -17.85 11.84
C ASN A 101 -12.91 -17.16 13.14
N ARG A 102 -13.80 -16.35 13.70
CA ARG A 102 -13.49 -15.56 14.90
C ARG A 102 -13.03 -16.40 16.11
N ALA A 103 -13.49 -17.64 16.20
CA ALA A 103 -13.10 -18.56 17.27
C ALA A 103 -11.63 -19.03 17.21
N GLU A 104 -10.99 -18.95 16.05
CA GLU A 104 -9.59 -19.32 15.87
C GLU A 104 -8.60 -18.24 16.34
N PHE A 105 -9.11 -17.02 16.66
CA PHE A 105 -8.29 -15.91 17.13
C PHE A 105 -7.97 -16.04 18.62
N THR A 106 -7.17 -17.04 18.93
CA THR A 106 -6.60 -17.21 20.27
C THR A 106 -5.53 -16.15 20.55
N GLU A 107 -5.25 -15.89 21.84
CA GLU A 107 -4.17 -14.98 22.22
C GLU A 107 -2.83 -15.41 21.62
N THR A 108 -2.53 -16.71 21.62
CA THR A 108 -1.31 -17.26 21.02
C THR A 108 -1.22 -16.94 19.52
N PHE A 109 -2.31 -17.10 18.79
CA PHE A 109 -2.38 -16.78 17.36
C PHE A 109 -2.12 -15.28 17.12
N ILE A 110 -2.79 -14.41 17.89
CA ILE A 110 -2.66 -12.96 17.79
C ILE A 110 -1.22 -12.55 18.08
N ARG A 111 -0.63 -13.02 19.19
CA ARG A 111 0.76 -12.74 19.56
C ARG A 111 1.72 -13.15 18.46
N ARG A 112 1.58 -14.34 17.90
CA ARG A 112 2.43 -14.83 16.81
C ARG A 112 2.38 -13.90 15.61
N ILE A 113 1.18 -13.51 15.14
CA ILE A 113 1.02 -12.63 13.99
C ILE A 113 1.67 -11.28 14.24
N PHE A 114 1.37 -10.64 15.38
CA PHE A 114 1.88 -9.31 15.67
C PHE A 114 3.39 -9.28 15.91
N MET A 115 3.98 -10.33 16.48
CA MET A 115 5.44 -10.43 16.60
C MET A 115 6.13 -10.40 15.24
N HIS A 116 5.61 -11.12 14.26
CA HIS A 116 6.11 -11.10 12.89
C HIS A 116 5.91 -9.75 12.21
N LEU A 117 4.73 -9.14 12.38
CA LEU A 117 4.42 -7.82 11.82
C LEU A 117 5.32 -6.73 12.41
N MET A 118 5.58 -6.74 13.71
CA MET A 118 6.48 -5.79 14.36
C MET A 118 7.91 -5.90 13.83
N ASN A 119 8.38 -7.11 13.53
CA ASN A 119 9.69 -7.31 12.89
C ASN A 119 9.70 -6.70 11.48
N GLY A 120 8.64 -6.89 10.69
CA GLY A 120 8.49 -6.24 9.38
C GLY A 120 8.45 -4.71 9.50
N LEU A 121 7.69 -4.18 10.45
CA LEU A 121 7.60 -2.74 10.70
C LEU A 121 8.94 -2.13 11.13
N ARG A 122 9.73 -2.85 11.91
CA ARG A 122 11.09 -2.39 12.28
C ARG A 122 11.94 -2.15 11.03
N GLU A 123 11.86 -3.04 10.03
CA GLU A 123 12.56 -2.87 8.76
C GLU A 123 12.02 -1.69 7.96
N VAL A 124 10.69 -1.53 7.91
CA VAL A 124 10.02 -0.38 7.28
C VAL A 124 10.51 0.93 7.90
N HIS A 125 10.54 1.02 9.24
CA HIS A 125 10.96 2.22 9.97
C HIS A 125 12.47 2.47 9.83
N ALA A 126 13.30 1.44 9.75
CA ALA A 126 14.75 1.57 9.49
C ALA A 126 15.00 2.24 8.13
N ASN A 127 14.13 2.02 7.15
CA ASN A 127 14.15 2.67 5.84
C ASN A 127 13.42 4.04 5.80
N LYS A 128 13.15 4.64 6.98
CA LYS A 128 12.50 5.95 7.13
C LYS A 128 11.10 6.06 6.50
N LEU A 129 10.41 4.93 6.38
CA LEU A 129 9.06 4.86 5.87
C LEU A 129 8.07 4.57 7.01
N LEU A 130 6.92 5.25 7.00
CA LEU A 130 5.80 4.99 7.92
C LEU A 130 4.64 4.40 7.12
N HIS A 131 4.02 3.34 7.61
CA HIS A 131 2.89 2.69 6.94
C HIS A 131 1.59 3.54 6.98
N LEU A 132 1.25 4.07 8.14
CA LEU A 132 0.13 4.97 8.45
C LEU A 132 -1.29 4.41 8.23
N ASP A 133 -1.46 3.17 7.78
CA ASP A 133 -2.79 2.54 7.60
C ASP A 133 -2.76 1.05 7.98
N ILE A 134 -2.21 0.73 9.15
CA ILE A 134 -2.19 -0.65 9.66
C ILE A 134 -3.59 -1.02 10.15
N LYS A 135 -4.18 -2.01 9.48
CA LYS A 135 -5.51 -2.56 9.78
C LYS A 135 -5.64 -3.97 9.24
N PRO A 136 -6.61 -4.77 9.70
CA PRO A 136 -6.77 -6.15 9.26
C PRO A 136 -6.94 -6.33 7.75
N ALA A 137 -7.49 -5.33 7.05
CA ALA A 137 -7.63 -5.35 5.59
C ALA A 137 -6.29 -5.23 4.84
N ASN A 138 -5.26 -4.65 5.48
CA ASN A 138 -3.92 -4.42 4.92
C ASN A 138 -2.89 -5.45 5.42
N ILE A 139 -3.32 -6.46 6.16
CA ILE A 139 -2.52 -7.59 6.61
C ILE A 139 -3.01 -8.83 5.88
N TYR A 140 -2.13 -9.47 5.12
CA TYR A 140 -2.42 -10.75 4.48
C TYR A 140 -1.85 -11.90 5.32
N LEU A 141 -2.61 -12.98 5.41
CA LEU A 141 -2.09 -14.27 5.83
C LEU A 141 -1.84 -15.10 4.59
N ALA A 142 -0.58 -15.34 4.29
CA ALA A 142 -0.16 -16.22 3.21
C ALA A 142 -0.61 -17.66 3.47
N MET A 143 -0.58 -18.52 2.45
CA MET A 143 -1.01 -19.91 2.57
C MET A 143 -0.23 -20.73 3.60
N ASP A 144 1.01 -20.32 3.91
CA ASP A 144 1.88 -20.89 4.95
C ASP A 144 1.59 -20.31 6.36
N GLY A 145 0.59 -19.44 6.49
CA GLY A 145 0.21 -18.76 7.73
C GLY A 145 1.08 -17.55 8.10
N ARG A 146 2.01 -17.15 7.23
CA ARG A 146 2.89 -16.01 7.43
C ARG A 146 2.13 -14.70 7.19
N PRO A 147 2.14 -13.75 8.15
CA PRO A 147 1.54 -12.44 7.93
C PRO A 147 2.44 -11.57 7.05
N VAL A 148 1.84 -10.83 6.13
CA VAL A 148 2.52 -9.91 5.22
C VAL A 148 1.79 -8.57 5.24
N LEU A 149 2.52 -7.48 5.50
CA LEU A 149 2.01 -6.12 5.35
C LEU A 149 1.91 -5.78 3.87
N LEU A 150 0.70 -5.40 3.47
CA LEU A 150 0.40 -4.89 2.15
C LEU A 150 -0.06 -3.42 2.24
N ASP A 151 -0.27 -2.84 1.07
CA ASP A 151 -0.94 -1.56 0.85
C ASP A 151 -0.35 -0.39 1.66
N PHE A 152 0.82 0.05 1.22
CA PHE A 152 1.50 1.25 1.71
C PHE A 152 0.94 2.54 1.08
N GLY A 153 -0.30 2.54 0.56
CA GLY A 153 -0.90 3.69 -0.13
C GLY A 153 -1.07 4.95 0.71
N ALA A 154 -0.97 4.84 2.06
CA ALA A 154 -0.92 5.97 2.98
C ALA A 154 0.49 6.25 3.50
N ALA A 155 1.49 5.47 3.08
CA ALA A 155 2.85 5.56 3.61
C ALA A 155 3.49 6.95 3.35
N ARG A 156 4.40 7.32 4.23
CA ARG A 156 5.14 8.60 4.17
C ARG A 156 6.60 8.38 4.46
N ILE A 157 7.44 9.08 3.71
CA ILE A 157 8.87 9.18 3.98
C ILE A 157 9.07 10.28 5.03
N THR A 158 9.65 9.93 6.18
CA THR A 158 9.77 10.82 7.35
C THR A 158 10.72 12.01 7.16
N LEU A 159 11.45 12.05 6.05
CA LEU A 159 12.46 13.08 5.76
C LEU A 159 12.06 14.02 4.62
N SER A 160 10.83 13.99 4.14
CA SER A 160 10.39 14.98 3.15
C SER A 160 10.02 16.28 3.86
N ASP A 161 10.84 17.32 3.65
CA ASP A 161 10.62 18.69 4.16
C ASP A 161 9.49 19.42 3.41
N GLU A 162 8.80 18.77 2.47
CA GLU A 162 7.71 19.39 1.74
C GLU A 162 6.42 19.41 2.60
N PRO A 163 5.77 20.57 2.75
CA PRO A 163 4.50 20.68 3.46
C PRO A 163 3.45 19.78 2.78
N MET A 164 2.74 19.03 3.58
CA MET A 164 1.78 18.02 3.17
C MET A 164 0.58 18.65 2.44
N LYS A 165 0.61 18.67 1.11
CA LYS A 165 -0.48 19.19 0.26
C LYS A 165 -1.65 18.21 0.11
N LEU A 166 -1.43 16.92 0.37
CA LEU A 166 -2.49 15.90 0.35
C LEU A 166 -3.01 15.70 1.78
N LYS A 167 -4.32 15.72 1.94
CA LYS A 167 -4.94 15.33 3.21
C LYS A 167 -4.45 13.93 3.58
N PRO A 168 -3.93 13.72 4.78
CA PRO A 168 -3.51 12.41 5.20
C PRO A 168 -4.71 11.46 5.14
N MET A 169 -4.45 10.30 4.56
CA MET A 169 -5.42 9.22 4.52
C MET A 169 -5.27 8.40 5.80
N TYR A 170 -6.36 8.25 6.52
CA TYR A 170 -6.43 7.36 7.65
C TYR A 170 -7.73 6.58 7.65
N THR A 171 -7.73 5.42 8.29
CA THR A 171 -8.94 4.62 8.49
C THR A 171 -9.46 4.86 9.90
N ALA A 172 -10.67 5.43 9.99
CA ALA A 172 -11.33 5.65 11.28
C ALA A 172 -11.42 4.34 12.09
N GLY A 173 -11.11 4.43 13.38
CA GLY A 173 -11.06 3.28 14.29
C GLY A 173 -9.75 2.49 14.32
N PHE A 174 -8.81 2.77 13.40
CA PHE A 174 -7.48 2.15 13.36
C PHE A 174 -6.34 3.16 13.41
N ALA A 175 -6.61 4.40 13.04
CA ALA A 175 -5.61 5.46 13.03
C ALA A 175 -5.21 5.86 14.45
N ALA A 176 -3.95 6.22 14.63
CA ALA A 176 -3.46 6.79 15.87
C ALA A 176 -4.07 8.18 16.15
N PRO A 177 -4.26 8.58 17.41
CA PRO A 177 -4.90 9.86 17.75
C PRO A 177 -4.28 11.08 17.07
N GLU A 178 -2.95 11.08 16.90
CA GLU A 178 -2.21 12.14 16.23
C GLU A 178 -2.53 12.25 14.74
N GLN A 179 -3.01 11.18 14.10
CA GLN A 179 -3.42 11.21 12.70
C GLN A 179 -4.74 11.96 12.47
N TYR A 180 -5.55 12.15 13.52
CA TYR A 180 -6.79 12.94 13.45
C TYR A 180 -6.55 14.42 13.67
N LYS A 181 -5.41 14.80 14.20
CA LYS A 181 -5.06 16.21 14.47
C LYS A 181 -4.35 16.77 13.25
N PHE A 182 -5.05 17.63 12.54
CA PHE A 182 -4.48 18.48 11.51
C PHE A 182 -4.45 19.89 12.05
N GLU A 183 -3.32 20.31 12.52
CA GLU A 183 -2.94 21.70 12.70
C GLU A 183 -1.71 21.98 11.88
#